data_ef6456b23eebc7726545c529daea44f0
#
_entry.id   ef6456b23eebc7726545c529daea44f0
#
_cell.length_a   1.000
_cell.length_b   1.000
_cell.length_c   1.000
_cell.angle_alpha   90.00
_cell.angle_beta   90.00
_cell.angle_gamma   90.00
#
_symmetry.space_group_name_H-M   'P 1'
#
loop_
_entity.id
_entity.type
_entity.pdbx_description
1 polymer ?
#
loop_
_entity_poly.entity_id
_entity_poly.type
_entity_poly.pdbx_seq_one_letter_code
_entity_poly.pdbx_strand_id
1 'polypeptide(L)'
;MLDYNLRQRGEKPLYEYLYQRIRDDIVDGAIGADEHLPSKRFLAEHLGVSVITVENAYAQLVAEGYVYARPRRGFYAVSYTHLRAHETAANL
;
A
#
# COMPACT_ATOMS: atom_id res chain seq x y z
N MET A 1 2.97 6.99 -10.46
CA MET A 1 2.13 6.82 -9.28
C MET A 1 2.91 6.36 -8.05
N LEU A 2 3.68 5.28 -8.14
CA LEU A 2 4.47 4.78 -7.01
C LEU A 2 5.93 5.23 -7.11
N ASP A 3 6.13 6.50 -7.46
CA ASP A 3 7.45 7.09 -7.65
C ASP A 3 7.81 7.93 -6.43
N TYR A 4 8.06 7.26 -5.32
CA TYR A 4 8.32 7.96 -4.08
C TYR A 4 9.79 8.31 -3.93
N ASN A 5 10.05 9.51 -3.40
CA ASN A 5 11.40 9.91 -3.05
C ASN A 5 11.74 9.38 -1.65
N LEU A 6 12.38 8.23 -1.62
CA LEU A 6 12.68 7.56 -0.36
C LEU A 6 13.71 8.31 0.49
N ARG A 7 14.38 9.31 -0.08
CA ARG A 7 15.29 10.16 0.67
C ARG A 7 14.57 11.06 1.66
N GLN A 8 13.27 11.28 1.42
CA GLN A 8 12.45 12.13 2.30
C GLN A 8 11.88 11.38 3.49
N ARG A 9 12.26 10.12 3.66
CA ARG A 9 11.74 9.31 4.77
C ARG A 9 12.16 9.83 6.15
N GLY A 10 13.20 10.64 6.22
CA GLY A 10 13.76 11.07 7.49
C GLY A 10 14.40 9.90 8.22
N GLU A 11 14.06 9.71 9.48
CA GLU A 11 14.60 8.62 10.29
C GLU A 11 13.74 7.36 10.24
N LYS A 12 12.65 7.38 9.48
CA LYS A 12 11.75 6.23 9.41
C LYS A 12 12.39 5.07 8.63
N PRO A 13 12.14 3.82 9.04
CA PRO A 13 12.54 2.68 8.23
C PRO A 13 11.91 2.78 6.83
N LEU A 14 12.62 2.26 5.83
CA LEU A 14 12.13 2.32 4.45
C LEU A 14 10.74 1.73 4.29
N TYR A 15 10.47 0.57 4.91
CA TYR A 15 9.18 -0.08 4.76
C TYR A 15 8.06 0.76 5.37
N GLU A 16 8.32 1.42 6.49
CA GLU A 16 7.33 2.25 7.15
C GLU A 16 6.98 3.47 6.32
N TYR A 17 8.01 4.12 5.77
CA TYR A 17 7.78 5.27 4.91
C TYR A 17 7.00 4.87 3.65
N LEU A 18 7.40 3.76 3.02
CA LEU A 18 6.72 3.25 1.83
C LEU A 18 5.26 2.90 2.14
N TYR A 19 5.03 2.22 3.25
CA TYR A 19 3.69 1.90 3.71
C TYR A 19 2.83 3.16 3.86
N GLN A 20 3.37 4.18 4.53
CA GLN A 20 2.61 5.42 4.75
C GLN A 20 2.28 6.13 3.45
N ARG A 21 3.22 6.16 2.52
CA ARG A 21 2.98 6.84 1.24
C ARG A 21 1.92 6.12 0.42
N ILE A 22 1.96 4.80 0.37
CA ILE A 22 0.95 4.03 -0.35
C ILE A 22 -0.41 4.19 0.32
N ARG A 23 -0.45 4.09 1.64
CA ARG A 23 -1.70 4.29 2.38
C ARG A 23 -2.32 5.64 2.06
N ASP A 24 -1.53 6.70 2.11
CA ASP A 24 -2.04 8.03 1.86
C ASP A 24 -2.57 8.17 0.43
N ASP A 25 -1.89 7.55 -0.53
CA ASP A 25 -2.34 7.59 -1.92
C ASP A 25 -3.66 6.83 -2.11
N ILE A 26 -3.87 5.76 -1.36
CA ILE A 26 -5.14 5.02 -1.41
C ILE A 26 -6.25 5.85 -0.80
N VAL A 27 -6.01 6.46 0.35
CA VAL A 27 -7.01 7.27 1.04
C VAL A 27 -7.37 8.50 0.21
N ASP A 28 -6.38 9.13 -0.41
CA ASP A 28 -6.59 10.34 -1.21
C ASP A 28 -7.14 10.06 -2.59
N GLY A 29 -7.16 8.80 -3.01
CA GLY A 29 -7.66 8.43 -4.33
C GLY A 29 -6.64 8.48 -5.45
N ALA A 30 -5.38 8.80 -5.16
CA ALA A 30 -4.31 8.77 -6.16
C ALA A 30 -4.11 7.34 -6.69
N ILE A 31 -4.29 6.36 -5.82
CA ILE A 31 -4.41 4.97 -6.22
C ILE A 31 -5.90 4.65 -6.20
N GLY A 32 -6.44 4.28 -7.35
CA GLY A 32 -7.87 4.10 -7.50
C GLY A 32 -8.41 2.86 -6.77
N ALA A 33 -9.73 2.84 -6.59
CA ALA A 33 -10.39 1.70 -5.97
C ALA A 33 -10.16 0.43 -6.79
N ASP A 34 -9.78 -0.64 -6.11
CA ASP A 34 -9.50 -1.94 -6.73
C ASP A 34 -8.38 -1.90 -7.78
N GLU A 35 -7.56 -0.86 -7.73
CA GLU A 35 -6.42 -0.76 -8.64
C GLU A 35 -5.39 -1.83 -8.29
N HIS A 36 -4.86 -2.49 -9.33
CA HIS A 36 -3.83 -3.50 -9.17
C HIS A 36 -2.50 -2.84 -8.85
N LEU A 37 -1.92 -3.19 -7.71
CA LEU A 37 -0.61 -2.69 -7.33
C LEU A 37 0.48 -3.48 -8.06
N PRO A 38 1.64 -2.88 -8.31
CA PRO A 38 2.74 -3.61 -8.94
C PRO A 38 3.20 -4.76 -8.05
N SER A 39 3.84 -5.75 -8.66
CA SER A 39 4.41 -6.85 -7.89
C SER A 39 5.49 -6.31 -6.95
N LYS A 40 5.73 -7.05 -5.88
CA LYS A 40 6.77 -6.65 -4.91
C LYS A 40 8.14 -6.52 -5.57
N ARG A 41 8.46 -7.45 -6.46
CA ARG A 41 9.75 -7.43 -7.17
C ARG A 41 9.85 -6.22 -8.09
N PHE A 42 8.80 -5.95 -8.86
CA PHE A 42 8.80 -4.82 -9.78
C PHE A 42 8.99 -3.51 -9.00
N LEU A 43 8.22 -3.34 -7.94
CA LEU A 43 8.29 -2.10 -7.16
C LEU A 43 9.65 -1.95 -6.49
N ALA A 44 10.21 -3.05 -5.98
CA ALA A 44 11.53 -3.01 -5.37
C ALA A 44 12.58 -2.54 -6.37
N GLU A 45 12.55 -3.05 -7.59
CA GLU A 45 13.49 -2.64 -8.63
C GLU A 45 13.26 -1.19 -9.02
N HIS A 46 12.01 -0.79 -9.16
CA HIS A 46 11.64 0.56 -9.56
C HIS A 46 12.11 1.61 -8.54
N LEU A 47 11.99 1.30 -7.26
CA LEU A 47 12.36 2.23 -6.18
C LEU A 47 13.80 2.03 -5.69
N GLY A 48 14.49 0.99 -6.16
CA GLY A 48 15.86 0.73 -5.73
C GLY A 48 15.98 0.24 -4.30
N VAL A 49 15.00 -0.53 -3.82
CA VAL A 49 14.99 -1.09 -2.47
C VAL A 49 14.92 -2.61 -2.54
N SER A 50 15.07 -3.27 -1.40
CA SER A 50 14.97 -4.73 -1.36
C SER A 50 13.53 -5.18 -1.50
N VAL A 51 13.34 -6.40 -1.99
CA VAL A 51 12.01 -7.00 -2.09
C VAL A 51 11.39 -7.13 -0.70
N ILE A 52 12.21 -7.44 0.30
CA ILE A 52 11.73 -7.57 1.69
C ILE A 52 11.14 -6.26 2.19
N THR A 53 11.74 -5.13 1.84
CA THR A 53 11.20 -3.82 2.20
C THR A 53 9.79 -3.63 1.65
N VAL A 54 9.58 -3.94 0.38
CA VAL A 54 8.26 -3.83 -0.23
C VAL A 54 7.30 -4.85 0.37
N GLU A 55 7.78 -6.06 0.60
CA GLU A 55 6.96 -7.12 1.21
C GLU A 55 6.44 -6.69 2.58
N ASN A 56 7.30 -6.11 3.41
CA ASN A 56 6.90 -5.65 4.73
C ASN A 56 5.86 -4.51 4.63
N ALA A 57 6.05 -3.59 3.70
CA ALA A 57 5.10 -2.50 3.49
C ALA A 57 3.74 -3.03 3.05
N TYR A 58 3.74 -3.96 2.08
CA TYR A 58 2.48 -4.56 1.60
C TYR A 58 1.79 -5.36 2.70
N ALA A 59 2.56 -6.11 3.49
CA ALA A 59 1.99 -6.88 4.60
C ALA A 59 1.31 -5.97 5.61
N GLN A 60 1.91 -4.82 5.91
CA GLN A 60 1.32 -3.86 6.82
C GLN A 60 0.01 -3.30 6.25
N LEU A 61 0.01 -2.97 4.95
CA LEU A 61 -1.20 -2.46 4.29
C LEU A 61 -2.32 -3.50 4.30
N VAL A 62 -1.99 -4.75 4.08
CA VAL A 62 -2.99 -5.83 4.15
C VAL A 62 -3.52 -5.97 5.56
N ALA A 63 -2.62 -5.97 6.55
CA ALA A 63 -3.02 -6.11 7.96
C ALA A 63 -3.96 -5.00 8.41
N GLU A 64 -3.79 -3.79 7.86
CA GLU A 64 -4.62 -2.65 8.24
C GLU A 64 -5.82 -2.43 7.33
N GLY A 65 -5.99 -3.27 6.31
CA GLY A 65 -7.19 -3.23 5.47
C GLY A 65 -7.15 -2.24 4.32
N TYR A 66 -6.00 -1.68 3.99
CA TYR A 66 -5.87 -0.77 2.86
C TYR A 66 -5.64 -1.50 1.54
N VAL A 67 -5.13 -2.72 1.60
CA VAL A 67 -4.81 -3.54 0.44
C VAL A 67 -5.31 -4.95 0.69
N TYR A 68 -5.76 -5.62 -0.35
CA TYR A 68 -6.12 -7.03 -0.25
C TYR A 68 -5.37 -7.83 -1.31
N ALA A 69 -5.12 -9.09 -0.99
CA ALA A 69 -4.41 -9.99 -1.89
C ALA A 69 -5.38 -10.93 -2.56
N ARG A 70 -5.13 -11.21 -3.85
CA ARG A 70 -5.87 -12.26 -4.57
C ARG A 70 -4.88 -13.35 -4.97
N PRO A 71 -5.19 -14.62 -4.70
CA PRO A 71 -4.30 -15.71 -5.09
C PRO A 71 -3.96 -15.65 -6.56
N ARG A 72 -2.67 -15.76 -6.87
CA ARG A 72 -2.14 -15.78 -8.24
C ARG A 72 -2.36 -14.48 -9.03
N ARG A 73 -2.95 -13.46 -8.41
CA ARG A 73 -3.20 -12.18 -9.12
C ARG A 73 -2.43 -11.02 -8.53
N GLY A 74 -2.06 -11.08 -7.24
CA GLY A 74 -1.28 -10.04 -6.60
C GLY A 74 -2.07 -9.23 -5.60
N PHE A 75 -1.74 -7.96 -5.50
CA PHE A 75 -2.30 -7.06 -4.49
C PHE A 75 -3.12 -5.96 -5.15
N TYR A 76 -4.20 -5.57 -4.49
CA TYR A 76 -5.14 -4.58 -5.00
C TYR A 76 -5.48 -3.60 -3.90
N ALA A 77 -5.66 -2.33 -4.26
CA ALA A 77 -6.09 -1.31 -3.31
C ALA A 77 -7.56 -1.50 -2.94
N VAL A 78 -7.87 -1.35 -1.66
CA VAL A 78 -9.26 -1.38 -1.19
C VAL A 78 -9.90 -0.03 -1.55
N SER A 79 -11.19 -0.05 -1.92
CA SER A 79 -11.87 1.19 -2.24
C SER A 79 -12.11 2.02 -0.98
N TYR A 80 -12.06 3.34 -1.12
CA TYR A 80 -12.34 4.23 0.00
C TYR A 80 -13.76 4.01 0.53
N THR A 81 -14.71 3.78 -0.35
CA THR A 81 -16.07 3.49 0.03
C THR A 81 -16.16 2.24 0.90
N HIS A 82 -15.39 1.22 0.53
CA HIS A 82 -15.34 -0.02 1.30
C HIS A 82 -14.80 0.24 2.71
N LEU A 83 -13.75 1.05 2.83
CA LEU A 83 -13.18 1.38 4.14
C LEU A 83 -14.18 2.11 5.02
N ARG A 84 -14.93 3.04 4.44
CA ARG A 84 -15.94 3.80 5.19
C ARG A 84 -17.08 2.89 5.64
N ALA A 85 -17.50 1.98 4.76
CA ALA A 85 -18.55 1.03 5.10
C ALA A 85 -18.11 0.14 6.26
N HIS A 86 -16.86 -0.26 6.26
CA HIS A 86 -16.29 -1.08 7.32
C HIS A 86 -16.31 -0.32 8.65
N GLU A 87 -15.89 0.93 8.64
CA GLU A 87 -15.91 1.77 9.84
C GLU A 87 -17.33 1.94 10.37
N THR A 88 -18.29 2.18 9.48
CA THR A 88 -19.68 2.32 9.87
C THR A 88 -20.19 1.05 10.55
N ALA A 89 -19.87 -0.09 9.99
CA ALA A 89 -20.26 -1.37 10.57
C ALA A 89 -19.66 -1.57 11.96
N ALA A 90 -18.43 -1.15 12.15
CA ALA A 90 -17.78 -1.26 13.44
C ALA A 90 -18.42 -0.37 14.50
N ASN A 91 -19.04 0.70 14.10
CA ASN A 91 -19.66 1.65 15.02
C ASN A 91 -21.10 1.29 15.39
N LEU A 92 -21.64 0.31 14.73
CA LEU A 92 -22.99 -0.14 15.02
C LEU A 92 -22.98 -1.24 16.07
#